data_0d9c5e2faf966488e441fd1035bc8982
#
_entry.id   0d9c5e2faf966488e441fd1035bc8982
#
_cell.length_a   1.000
_cell.length_b   1.000
_cell.length_c   1.000
_cell.angle_alpha   90.00
_cell.angle_beta   90.00
_cell.angle_gamma   90.00
#
_symmetry.space_group_name_H-M   'P 1'
#
loop_
_entity.id
_entity.type
_entity.pdbx_description
1 polymer ?
#
loop_
_entity_poly.entity_id
_entity_poly.type
_entity_poly.pdbx_seq_one_letter_code
_entity_poly.pdbx_strand_id
1 'polypeptide(L)'
;MNKKYLALFDLDGTLFDTGTVNYYAYKEALAKYNIDLDRNYFLKECNGRHYTEFLPSLMKTSDYLEDVHRIKKLSYAANLDKARENIHLFKIIRELRETYHTAIVTTASRKNTLDILSFFGYESFFEYLITQEDITKVKPNPQGYLMAMDHFSILPENTIIFEDSDVGIQAAKATKATVMVINQF
;
A
#
# COMPACT_ATOMS: atom_id res chain seq x y z
N MET A 1 -26.89 10.66 2.30
CA MET A 1 -27.52 9.36 1.93
C MET A 1 -26.74 8.25 2.63
N ASN A 2 -27.43 7.20 3.07
CA ASN A 2 -26.73 6.06 3.68
C ASN A 2 -26.14 5.21 2.54
N LYS A 3 -24.81 5.22 2.36
CA LYS A 3 -24.12 4.43 1.35
C LYS A 3 -24.26 2.94 1.68
N LYS A 4 -24.53 2.12 0.68
CA LYS A 4 -24.78 0.67 0.84
C LYS A 4 -23.67 -0.20 0.31
N TYR A 5 -22.68 0.40 -0.32
CA TYR A 5 -21.56 -0.28 -0.98
C TYR A 5 -20.24 0.19 -0.42
N LEU A 6 -19.20 -0.64 -0.57
CA LEU A 6 -17.84 -0.36 -0.11
C LEU A 6 -16.85 -0.61 -1.24
N ALA A 7 -15.96 0.36 -1.45
CA ALA A 7 -14.82 0.23 -2.34
C ALA A 7 -13.53 0.31 -1.52
N LEU A 8 -12.74 -0.74 -1.55
CA LEU A 8 -11.47 -0.87 -0.85
C LEU A 8 -10.32 -0.83 -1.84
N PHE A 9 -9.28 -0.10 -1.50
CA PHE A 9 -8.15 0.14 -2.38
C PHE A 9 -6.85 -0.22 -1.66
N ASP A 10 -6.00 -1.03 -2.31
CA ASP A 10 -4.60 -1.06 -1.95
C ASP A 10 -3.93 0.27 -2.38
N LEU A 11 -2.74 0.54 -1.82
CA LEU A 11 -2.02 1.79 -2.04
C LEU A 11 -0.91 1.65 -3.09
N ASP A 12 0.10 0.81 -2.78
CA ASP A 12 1.35 0.70 -3.52
C ASP A 12 1.20 -0.23 -4.74
N GLY A 13 1.22 0.30 -5.95
CA GLY A 13 0.97 -0.44 -7.18
C GLY A 13 -0.48 -0.36 -7.66
N THR A 14 -1.41 0.03 -6.78
CA THR A 14 -2.83 0.21 -7.09
C THR A 14 -3.21 1.68 -7.27
N LEU A 15 -3.14 2.48 -6.21
CA LEU A 15 -3.41 3.92 -6.25
C LEU A 15 -2.22 4.72 -6.77
N PHE A 16 -1.01 4.29 -6.40
CA PHE A 16 0.25 4.96 -6.76
C PHE A 16 1.33 3.96 -7.16
N ASP A 17 2.07 4.25 -8.23
CA ASP A 17 3.34 3.60 -8.50
C ASP A 17 4.41 4.22 -7.58
N THR A 18 4.73 3.51 -6.52
CA THR A 18 5.69 3.92 -5.50
C THR A 18 7.02 3.16 -5.58
N GLY A 19 7.20 2.30 -6.58
CA GLY A 19 8.40 1.46 -6.71
C GLY A 19 9.69 2.28 -6.69
N THR A 20 9.72 3.39 -7.43
CA THR A 20 10.88 4.30 -7.48
C THR A 20 11.07 5.07 -6.17
N VAL A 21 9.99 5.49 -5.50
CA VAL A 21 10.04 6.14 -4.18
C VAL A 21 10.68 5.19 -3.16
N ASN A 22 10.16 3.96 -3.09
CA ASN A 22 10.67 2.94 -2.18
C ASN A 22 12.14 2.60 -2.47
N TYR A 23 12.52 2.49 -3.74
CA TYR A 23 13.91 2.27 -4.13
C TYR A 23 14.85 3.35 -3.57
N TYR A 24 14.57 4.62 -3.81
CA TYR A 24 15.44 5.71 -3.32
C TYR A 24 15.47 5.78 -1.80
N ALA A 25 14.34 5.59 -1.14
CA ALA A 25 14.26 5.58 0.32
C ALA A 25 15.08 4.43 0.94
N TYR A 26 15.04 3.21 0.36
CA TYR A 26 15.91 2.11 0.79
C TYR A 26 17.37 2.32 0.42
N LYS A 27 17.66 2.88 -0.77
CA LYS A 27 19.03 3.21 -1.17
C LYS A 27 19.69 4.15 -0.18
N GLU A 28 19.00 5.22 0.23
CA GLU A 28 19.48 6.16 1.24
C GLU A 28 19.69 5.49 2.61
N ALA A 29 18.77 4.61 3.02
CA ALA A 29 18.88 3.89 4.29
C ALA A 29 20.07 2.93 4.30
N LEU A 30 20.24 2.13 3.24
CA LEU A 30 21.30 1.13 3.10
C LEU A 30 22.69 1.76 2.90
N ALA A 31 22.77 2.95 2.28
CA ALA A 31 24.03 3.68 2.12
C ALA A 31 24.68 4.03 3.45
N LYS A 32 23.92 4.21 4.55
CA LYS A 32 24.46 4.41 5.90
C LYS A 32 25.23 3.19 6.44
N TYR A 33 25.00 2.04 5.86
CA TYR A 33 25.67 0.78 6.18
C TYR A 33 26.66 0.37 5.09
N ASN A 34 27.05 1.29 4.19
CA ASN A 34 27.93 1.05 3.05
C ASN A 34 27.42 -0.06 2.10
N ILE A 35 26.10 -0.22 1.98
CA ILE A 35 25.48 -1.18 1.08
C ILE A 35 24.89 -0.39 -0.09
N ASP A 36 25.39 -0.70 -1.30
CA ASP A 36 24.79 -0.19 -2.53
C ASP A 36 23.61 -1.06 -2.95
N LEU A 37 22.52 -0.43 -3.40
CA LEU A 37 21.30 -1.09 -3.83
C LEU A 37 21.12 -0.95 -5.34
N ASP A 38 21.21 -2.05 -6.06
CA ASP A 38 20.88 -2.07 -7.49
C ASP A 38 19.38 -1.83 -7.71
N ARG A 39 19.06 -0.90 -8.63
CA ARG A 39 17.68 -0.49 -8.89
C ARG A 39 16.84 -1.61 -9.50
N ASN A 40 17.41 -2.32 -10.49
CA ASN A 40 16.66 -3.35 -11.19
C ASN A 40 16.39 -4.55 -10.28
N TYR A 41 17.40 -4.92 -9.49
CA TYR A 41 17.23 -5.95 -8.46
C TYR A 41 16.13 -5.57 -7.47
N PHE A 42 16.17 -4.34 -6.94
CA PHE A 42 15.15 -3.90 -5.98
C PHE A 42 13.75 -3.94 -6.57
N LEU A 43 13.54 -3.35 -7.74
CA LEU A 43 12.22 -3.28 -8.36
C LEU A 43 11.66 -4.66 -8.71
N LYS A 44 12.53 -5.62 -9.06
CA LYS A 44 12.12 -6.96 -9.47
C LYS A 44 11.95 -7.93 -8.29
N GLU A 45 12.87 -7.89 -7.32
CA GLU A 45 13.00 -8.94 -6.31
C GLU A 45 12.57 -8.47 -4.89
N CYS A 46 12.51 -7.15 -4.62
CA CYS A 46 12.28 -6.62 -3.29
C CYS A 46 10.99 -5.80 -3.17
N ASN A 47 10.64 -5.02 -4.20
CA ASN A 47 9.49 -4.12 -4.14
C ASN A 47 8.19 -4.90 -3.96
N GLY A 48 7.30 -4.38 -3.08
CA GLY A 48 6.05 -5.06 -2.71
C GLY A 48 6.19 -6.15 -1.64
N ARG A 49 7.43 -6.55 -1.26
CA ARG A 49 7.67 -7.53 -0.21
C ARG A 49 7.90 -6.86 1.14
N HIS A 50 7.59 -7.57 2.23
CA HIS A 50 7.90 -7.07 3.57
C HIS A 50 9.42 -6.99 3.77
N TYR A 51 9.91 -5.93 4.44
CA TYR A 51 11.35 -5.67 4.60
C TYR A 51 12.11 -6.82 5.28
N THR A 52 11.48 -7.55 6.17
CA THR A 52 12.10 -8.72 6.84
C THR A 52 12.38 -9.88 5.89
N GLU A 53 11.79 -9.91 4.70
CA GLU A 53 11.99 -10.96 3.71
C GLU A 53 13.20 -10.72 2.81
N PHE A 54 13.56 -9.47 2.53
CA PHE A 54 14.64 -9.16 1.59
C PHE A 54 15.86 -8.46 2.22
N LEU A 55 15.67 -7.61 3.25
CA LEU A 55 16.79 -6.92 3.89
C LEU A 55 17.86 -7.85 4.46
N PRO A 56 17.54 -9.00 5.11
CA PRO A 56 18.57 -9.90 5.61
C PRO A 56 19.54 -10.38 4.52
N SER A 57 19.02 -10.67 3.34
CA SER A 57 19.84 -11.11 2.20
C SER A 57 20.73 -10.01 1.64
N LEU A 58 20.22 -8.77 1.59
CA LEU A 58 20.99 -7.59 1.14
C LEU A 58 22.08 -7.21 2.14
N MET A 59 21.76 -7.23 3.42
CA MET A 59 22.64 -6.79 4.49
C MET A 59 23.59 -7.88 4.97
N LYS A 60 23.32 -9.15 4.63
CA LYS A 60 24.05 -10.35 5.13
C LYS A 60 24.04 -10.44 6.67
N THR A 61 23.08 -9.78 7.33
CA THR A 61 22.84 -9.77 8.77
C THR A 61 21.41 -9.40 9.05
N SER A 62 20.92 -9.74 10.23
CA SER A 62 19.61 -9.30 10.75
C SER A 62 19.70 -8.20 11.80
N ASP A 63 20.91 -7.70 12.12
CA ASP A 63 21.12 -6.87 13.31
C ASP A 63 20.51 -5.45 13.19
N TYR A 64 20.42 -4.88 12.00
CA TYR A 64 20.02 -3.47 11.80
C TYR A 64 18.75 -3.29 10.97
N LEU A 65 17.93 -4.34 10.84
CA LEU A 65 16.76 -4.30 9.95
C LEU A 65 15.77 -3.20 10.33
N GLU A 66 15.50 -3.08 11.64
CA GLU A 66 14.57 -2.07 12.16
C GLU A 66 15.10 -0.65 11.94
N ASP A 67 16.42 -0.43 12.09
CA ASP A 67 17.00 0.90 11.88
C ASP A 67 16.96 1.29 10.38
N VAL A 68 17.31 0.35 9.49
CA VAL A 68 17.18 0.57 8.03
C VAL A 68 15.73 0.88 7.67
N HIS A 69 14.77 0.10 8.19
CA HIS A 69 13.35 0.33 7.95
C HIS A 69 12.87 1.68 8.49
N ARG A 70 13.30 2.06 9.68
CA ARG A 70 13.02 3.38 10.29
C ARG A 70 13.58 4.52 9.42
N ILE A 71 14.83 4.41 8.97
CA ILE A 71 15.46 5.43 8.10
C ILE A 71 14.71 5.52 6.78
N LYS A 72 14.38 4.37 6.16
CA LYS A 72 13.56 4.31 4.94
C LYS A 72 12.24 5.06 5.11
N LYS A 73 11.52 4.85 6.21
CA LYS A 73 10.26 5.56 6.48
C LYS A 73 10.45 7.09 6.54
N LEU A 74 11.55 7.55 7.12
CA LEU A 74 11.86 8.99 7.20
C LEU A 74 12.24 9.58 5.82
N SER A 75 12.94 8.80 4.99
CA SER A 75 13.36 9.24 3.65
C SER A 75 12.24 9.16 2.60
N TYR A 76 11.12 8.50 2.91
CA TYR A 76 10.03 8.26 1.96
C TYR A 76 9.43 9.57 1.42
N ALA A 77 9.09 10.49 2.31
CA ALA A 77 8.45 11.76 1.95
C ALA A 77 9.31 12.63 1.04
N ALA A 78 10.64 12.61 1.19
CA ALA A 78 11.59 13.36 0.37
C ALA A 78 11.68 12.85 -1.08
N ASN A 79 11.12 11.68 -1.38
CA ASN A 79 11.17 11.04 -2.69
C ASN A 79 9.80 10.95 -3.38
N LEU A 80 8.76 11.57 -2.85
CA LEU A 80 7.38 11.50 -3.38
C LEU A 80 7.22 12.12 -4.78
N ASP A 81 8.12 13.02 -5.17
CA ASP A 81 8.23 13.56 -6.54
C ASP A 81 8.47 12.47 -7.61
N LYS A 82 8.86 11.27 -7.20
CA LYS A 82 9.10 10.10 -8.05
C LYS A 82 7.92 9.14 -8.12
N ALA A 83 6.87 9.39 -7.33
CA ALA A 83 5.63 8.61 -7.40
C ALA A 83 4.80 9.03 -8.63
N ARG A 84 4.00 8.10 -9.12
CA ARG A 84 2.97 8.40 -10.12
C ARG A 84 1.60 7.97 -9.60
N GLU A 85 0.61 8.83 -9.78
CA GLU A 85 -0.77 8.51 -9.42
C GLU A 85 -1.46 7.70 -10.53
N ASN A 86 -2.36 6.82 -10.16
CA ASN A 86 -3.29 6.18 -11.09
C ASN A 86 -4.45 7.13 -11.41
N ILE A 87 -4.20 8.06 -12.33
CA ILE A 87 -5.17 9.10 -12.74
C ILE A 87 -6.54 8.51 -13.11
N HIS A 88 -6.56 7.35 -13.77
CA HIS A 88 -7.80 6.72 -14.22
C HIS A 88 -8.58 6.16 -13.03
N LEU A 89 -7.90 5.52 -12.08
CA LEU A 89 -8.53 5.00 -10.88
C LEU A 89 -9.06 6.13 -9.99
N PHE A 90 -8.32 7.24 -9.84
CA PHE A 90 -8.81 8.40 -9.10
C PHE A 90 -10.03 9.07 -9.72
N LYS A 91 -10.17 9.06 -11.06
CA LYS A 91 -11.42 9.47 -11.73
C LYS A 91 -12.59 8.54 -11.37
N ILE A 92 -12.37 7.23 -11.35
CA ILE A 92 -13.37 6.24 -10.94
C ILE A 92 -13.75 6.45 -9.47
N ILE A 93 -12.78 6.64 -8.57
CA ILE A 93 -13.02 6.87 -7.14
C ILE A 93 -13.91 8.10 -6.94
N ARG A 94 -13.68 9.19 -7.70
CA ARG A 94 -14.48 10.41 -7.60
C ARG A 94 -15.97 10.12 -7.83
N GLU A 95 -16.30 9.30 -8.82
CA GLU A 95 -17.70 8.90 -9.11
C GLU A 95 -18.22 7.89 -8.06
N LEU A 96 -17.39 6.92 -7.67
CA LEU A 96 -17.79 5.92 -6.67
C LEU A 96 -18.17 6.54 -5.32
N ARG A 97 -17.51 7.62 -4.91
CA ARG A 97 -17.76 8.31 -3.62
C ARG A 97 -19.20 8.79 -3.41
N GLU A 98 -19.97 8.90 -4.47
CA GLU A 98 -21.40 9.26 -4.37
C GLU A 98 -22.24 8.12 -3.76
N THR A 99 -21.87 6.87 -4.03
CA THR A 99 -22.67 5.69 -3.68
C THR A 99 -21.95 4.66 -2.81
N TYR A 100 -20.61 4.68 -2.82
CA TYR A 100 -19.74 3.78 -2.06
C TYR A 100 -19.06 4.49 -0.90
N HIS A 101 -18.92 3.83 0.24
CA HIS A 101 -17.85 4.16 1.17
C HIS A 101 -16.51 3.83 0.52
N THR A 102 -15.49 4.63 0.77
CA THR A 102 -14.15 4.44 0.20
C THR A 102 -13.12 4.35 1.30
N ALA A 103 -12.27 3.31 1.26
CA ALA A 103 -11.21 3.14 2.25
C ALA A 103 -9.94 2.57 1.62
N ILE A 104 -8.80 2.85 2.24
CA ILE A 104 -7.50 2.27 1.90
C ILE A 104 -7.20 1.13 2.86
N VAL A 105 -6.67 0.01 2.33
CA VAL A 105 -6.15 -1.13 3.09
C VAL A 105 -4.76 -1.47 2.57
N THR A 106 -3.72 -1.06 3.30
CA THR A 106 -2.33 -1.18 2.86
C THR A 106 -1.42 -1.76 3.93
N THR A 107 -0.31 -2.35 3.51
CA THR A 107 0.81 -2.74 4.38
C THR A 107 1.84 -1.62 4.56
N ALA A 108 1.65 -0.46 3.93
CA ALA A 108 2.43 0.74 4.17
C ALA A 108 2.16 1.30 5.59
N SER A 109 3.14 2.05 6.13
CA SER A 109 2.95 2.74 7.41
C SER A 109 1.93 3.87 7.27
N ARG A 110 1.22 4.18 8.35
CA ARG A 110 0.26 5.29 8.41
C ARG A 110 0.89 6.61 7.97
N LYS A 111 2.12 6.87 8.43
CA LYS A 111 2.85 8.08 8.05
C LYS A 111 3.05 8.16 6.54
N ASN A 112 3.59 7.11 5.90
CA ASN A 112 3.84 7.10 4.47
C ASN A 112 2.54 7.21 3.65
N THR A 113 1.46 6.57 4.11
CA THR A 113 0.12 6.66 3.50
C THR A 113 -0.40 8.09 3.53
N LEU A 114 -0.30 8.78 4.66
CA LEU A 114 -0.73 10.17 4.78
C LEU A 114 0.15 11.12 3.98
N ASP A 115 1.48 10.92 3.99
CA ASP A 115 2.43 11.74 3.24
C ASP A 115 2.11 11.72 1.73
N ILE A 116 1.86 10.54 1.14
CA ILE A 116 1.57 10.44 -0.30
C ILE A 116 0.18 10.99 -0.65
N LEU A 117 -0.83 10.73 0.17
CA LEU A 117 -2.16 11.29 -0.04
C LEU A 117 -2.13 12.82 0.02
N SER A 118 -1.39 13.39 0.96
CA SER A 118 -1.23 14.84 1.09
C SER A 118 -0.44 15.44 -0.08
N PHE A 119 0.62 14.77 -0.53
CA PHE A 119 1.43 15.23 -1.67
C PHE A 119 0.60 15.37 -2.95
N PHE A 120 -0.36 14.46 -3.18
CA PHE A 120 -1.24 14.47 -4.35
C PHE A 120 -2.61 15.15 -4.11
N GLY A 121 -2.92 15.57 -2.88
CA GLY A 121 -4.17 16.24 -2.53
C GLY A 121 -5.39 15.31 -2.47
N TYR A 122 -5.20 14.05 -2.07
CA TYR A 122 -6.25 13.02 -2.02
C TYR A 122 -6.70 12.63 -0.60
N GLU A 123 -6.33 13.39 0.45
CA GLU A 123 -6.65 13.07 1.84
C GLU A 123 -8.17 12.92 2.07
N SER A 124 -8.97 13.73 1.39
CA SER A 124 -10.43 13.72 1.54
C SER A 124 -11.15 12.64 0.69
N PHE A 125 -10.41 11.86 -0.08
CA PHE A 125 -11.01 10.84 -0.98
C PHE A 125 -11.42 9.57 -0.25
N PHE A 126 -10.86 9.32 0.94
CA PHE A 126 -11.05 8.08 1.68
C PHE A 126 -11.60 8.38 3.08
N GLU A 127 -12.65 7.65 3.45
CA GLU A 127 -13.34 7.81 4.74
C GLU A 127 -12.63 7.04 5.86
N TYR A 128 -11.83 6.02 5.51
CA TYR A 128 -11.13 5.17 6.46
C TYR A 128 -9.80 4.67 5.90
N LEU A 129 -8.81 4.51 6.79
CA LEU A 129 -7.48 4.01 6.46
C LEU A 129 -7.11 2.87 7.39
N ILE A 130 -6.78 1.72 6.82
CA ILE A 130 -6.14 0.60 7.51
C ILE A 130 -4.71 0.47 6.98
N THR A 131 -3.76 0.58 7.89
CA THR A 131 -2.33 0.64 7.61
C THR A 131 -1.58 -0.47 8.35
N GLN A 132 -0.29 -0.59 8.16
CA GLN A 132 0.54 -1.59 8.82
C GLN A 132 0.34 -1.63 10.35
N GLU A 133 0.13 -0.48 10.97
CA GLU A 133 -0.01 -0.35 12.43
C GLU A 133 -1.34 -0.87 12.97
N ASP A 134 -2.34 -1.03 12.12
CA ASP A 134 -3.70 -1.44 12.52
C ASP A 134 -3.90 -2.97 12.44
N ILE A 135 -2.99 -3.70 11.78
CA ILE A 135 -3.12 -5.12 11.50
C ILE A 135 -2.04 -5.94 12.21
N THR A 136 -2.38 -7.16 12.58
CA THR A 136 -1.44 -8.13 13.15
C THR A 136 -1.04 -9.23 12.15
N LYS A 137 -1.83 -9.39 11.09
CA LYS A 137 -1.61 -10.38 10.02
C LYS A 137 -1.63 -9.66 8.68
N VAL A 138 -0.45 -9.61 8.04
CA VAL A 138 -0.29 -8.98 6.72
C VAL A 138 -0.89 -9.84 5.59
N LYS A 139 -1.14 -9.25 4.44
CA LYS A 139 -1.49 -9.96 3.21
C LYS A 139 -0.48 -11.10 2.94
N PRO A 140 -0.90 -12.31 2.60
CA PRO A 140 -2.22 -12.68 2.03
C PRO A 140 -3.34 -12.95 3.05
N ASN A 141 -3.17 -12.64 4.34
CA ASN A 141 -4.26 -12.73 5.29
C ASN A 141 -5.31 -11.64 5.00
N PRO A 142 -6.64 -11.96 4.99
CA PRO A 142 -7.68 -11.01 4.67
C PRO A 142 -8.01 -10.01 5.79
N GLN A 143 -7.30 -10.02 6.92
CA GLN A 143 -7.63 -9.26 8.12
C GLN A 143 -7.96 -7.80 7.82
N GLY A 144 -7.10 -7.07 7.12
CA GLY A 144 -7.32 -5.64 6.86
C GLY A 144 -8.60 -5.38 6.06
N TYR A 145 -8.88 -6.18 5.04
CA TYR A 145 -10.11 -6.04 4.24
C TYR A 145 -11.36 -6.36 5.06
N LEU A 146 -11.33 -7.42 5.88
CA LEU A 146 -12.45 -7.78 6.75
C LEU A 146 -12.69 -6.71 7.82
N MET A 147 -11.64 -6.11 8.39
CA MET A 147 -11.76 -5.00 9.34
C MET A 147 -12.43 -3.76 8.70
N ALA A 148 -12.11 -3.46 7.44
CA ALA A 148 -12.75 -2.35 6.72
C ALA A 148 -14.24 -2.63 6.49
N MET A 149 -14.60 -3.84 6.07
CA MET A 149 -16.00 -4.26 5.89
C MET A 149 -16.78 -4.17 7.21
N ASP A 150 -16.17 -4.62 8.31
CA ASP A 150 -16.76 -4.59 9.64
C ASP A 150 -16.99 -3.16 10.13
N HIS A 151 -16.00 -2.27 9.92
CA HIS A 151 -16.11 -0.85 10.27
C HIS A 151 -17.33 -0.17 9.63
N PHE A 152 -17.60 -0.45 8.35
CA PHE A 152 -18.75 0.13 7.65
C PHE A 152 -20.02 -0.73 7.76
N SER A 153 -19.95 -1.92 8.37
CA SER A 153 -21.03 -2.92 8.41
C SER A 153 -21.55 -3.28 7.02
N ILE A 154 -20.63 -3.42 6.05
CA ILE A 154 -20.92 -3.78 4.65
C ILE A 154 -20.44 -5.21 4.39
N LEU A 155 -21.30 -6.03 3.80
CA LEU A 155 -21.01 -7.42 3.49
C LEU A 155 -20.14 -7.58 2.23
N PRO A 156 -19.43 -8.71 2.07
CA PRO A 156 -18.56 -8.96 0.91
C PRO A 156 -19.25 -8.81 -0.45
N GLU A 157 -20.50 -9.25 -0.58
CA GLU A 157 -21.30 -9.15 -1.82
C GLU A 157 -21.56 -7.69 -2.26
N ASN A 158 -21.44 -6.72 -1.34
CA ASN A 158 -21.59 -5.30 -1.59
C ASN A 158 -20.24 -4.57 -1.58
N THR A 159 -19.13 -5.31 -1.62
CA THR A 159 -17.76 -4.76 -1.56
C THR A 159 -16.99 -5.06 -2.84
N ILE A 160 -16.26 -4.04 -3.33
CA ILE A 160 -15.28 -4.18 -4.42
C ILE A 160 -13.91 -3.84 -3.85
N ILE A 161 -12.90 -4.68 -4.14
CA ILE A 161 -11.51 -4.50 -3.72
C ILE A 161 -10.66 -4.29 -4.97
N PHE A 162 -9.85 -3.22 -4.99
CA PHE A 162 -8.89 -2.91 -6.05
C PHE A 162 -7.49 -3.27 -5.56
N GLU A 163 -6.77 -4.12 -6.31
CA GLU A 163 -5.48 -4.68 -5.92
C GLU A 163 -4.62 -5.01 -7.14
N ASP A 164 -3.28 -4.96 -6.98
CA ASP A 164 -2.31 -5.27 -8.03
C ASP A 164 -1.42 -6.49 -7.72
N SER A 165 -1.12 -6.72 -6.43
CA SER A 165 -0.15 -7.73 -5.99
C SER A 165 -0.79 -9.11 -5.81
N ASP A 166 -0.02 -10.18 -6.10
CA ASP A 166 -0.50 -11.56 -5.91
C ASP A 166 -0.95 -11.84 -4.46
N VAL A 167 -0.19 -11.36 -3.47
CA VAL A 167 -0.52 -11.56 -2.05
C VAL A 167 -1.77 -10.77 -1.65
N GLY A 168 -1.95 -9.57 -2.20
CA GLY A 168 -3.13 -8.75 -1.98
C GLY A 168 -4.37 -9.32 -2.66
N ILE A 169 -4.24 -9.80 -3.89
CA ILE A 169 -5.32 -10.48 -4.62
C ILE A 169 -5.78 -11.75 -3.87
N GLN A 170 -4.84 -12.53 -3.31
CA GLN A 170 -5.17 -13.69 -2.48
C GLN A 170 -5.94 -13.26 -1.22
N ALA A 171 -5.47 -12.21 -0.52
CA ALA A 171 -6.17 -11.66 0.64
C ALA A 171 -7.58 -11.17 0.28
N ALA A 172 -7.72 -10.44 -0.83
CA ALA A 172 -9.00 -9.94 -1.31
C ALA A 172 -9.97 -11.08 -1.66
N LYS A 173 -9.53 -12.09 -2.41
CA LYS A 173 -10.34 -13.27 -2.76
C LYS A 173 -10.81 -14.06 -1.53
N ALA A 174 -9.98 -14.14 -0.48
CA ALA A 174 -10.33 -14.83 0.76
C ALA A 174 -11.53 -14.17 1.49
N THR A 175 -11.84 -12.89 1.22
CA THR A 175 -13.02 -12.20 1.75
C THR A 175 -14.33 -12.59 1.06
N LYS A 176 -14.26 -13.15 -0.15
CA LYS A 176 -15.38 -13.42 -1.07
C LYS A 176 -15.99 -12.13 -1.69
N ALA A 177 -15.36 -10.99 -1.56
CA ALA A 177 -15.74 -9.75 -2.25
C ALA A 177 -15.38 -9.80 -3.74
N THR A 178 -15.93 -8.88 -4.52
CA THR A 178 -15.50 -8.67 -5.91
C THR A 178 -14.10 -8.09 -5.93
N VAL A 179 -13.20 -8.68 -6.74
CA VAL A 179 -11.81 -8.21 -6.88
C VAL A 179 -11.57 -7.65 -8.28
N MET A 180 -11.11 -6.43 -8.33
CA MET A 180 -10.66 -5.74 -9.54
C MET A 180 -9.14 -5.69 -9.53
N VAL A 181 -8.51 -6.41 -10.46
CA VAL A 181 -7.05 -6.48 -10.55
C VAL A 181 -6.53 -5.30 -11.37
N ILE A 182 -5.61 -4.55 -10.77
CA ILE A 182 -4.93 -3.42 -11.41
C ILE A 182 -3.57 -3.93 -11.93
N ASN A 183 -3.40 -3.98 -13.24
CA ASN A 183 -2.18 -4.50 -13.85
C ASN A 183 -1.18 -3.41 -14.23
N GLN A 184 -1.68 -2.22 -14.57
CA GLN A 184 -0.87 -1.06 -15.01
C GLN A 184 -1.66 0.24 -14.81
N PHE A 185 -0.95 1.38 -14.76
CA PHE A 185 -1.49 2.74 -14.85
C PHE A 185 -0.76 3.65 -15.81
#